data_67b4cc99927b17d58a39758dcc2e24f7
#
_entry.id   67b4cc99927b17d58a39758dcc2e24f7
#
_cell.length_a   1.000
_cell.length_b   1.000
_cell.length_c   1.000
_cell.angle_alpha   90.00
_cell.angle_beta   90.00
_cell.angle_gamma   90.00
#
_symmetry.space_group_name_H-M   'P 1'
#
loop_
_entity.id
_entity.type
_entity.pdbx_description
1 polymer ?
#
loop_
_entity_poly.entity_id
_entity_poly.type
_entity_poly.pdbx_seq_one_letter_code
_entity_poly.pdbx_strand_id
1 'polypeptide(L)'
;MTVAQFEATFVDEEACRSYLVARRWPNGVCCPRCGNAKVYALASGYHWQCEACQVNGYRFSHIAGTIFENTNKPLREWFRVTHLMLTSKKGISALQLQRMMGFGSYSTAHSMCHKIRAALIEPETKLGGIVEFDETFVGGKAKNRHWNKRDGKPGPTASGKVIGSWRGETQGQRDRPRRQQRPLRNAAKLRARSDLGKG
;
A
#
# COMPACT_ATOMS: atom_id res chain seq x y z
N MET A 1 -17.71 -5.99 -1.83
CA MET A 1 -17.76 -7.37 -2.39
C MET A 1 -17.67 -8.36 -1.25
N THR A 2 -18.65 -9.25 -1.12
CA THR A 2 -18.63 -10.36 -0.14
C THR A 2 -17.75 -11.50 -0.66
N VAL A 3 -17.38 -12.45 0.21
CA VAL A 3 -16.60 -13.63 -0.20
C VAL A 3 -17.35 -14.44 -1.27
N ALA A 4 -18.67 -14.62 -1.12
CA ALA A 4 -19.48 -15.32 -2.11
C ALA A 4 -19.50 -14.62 -3.47
N GLN A 5 -19.61 -13.29 -3.48
CA GLN A 5 -19.51 -12.51 -4.73
C GLN A 5 -18.12 -12.62 -5.35
N PHE A 6 -17.07 -12.65 -4.53
CA PHE A 6 -15.70 -12.83 -5.02
C PHE A 6 -15.54 -14.19 -5.71
N GLU A 7 -15.96 -15.27 -5.08
CA GLU A 7 -15.86 -16.64 -5.65
C GLU A 7 -16.71 -16.79 -6.91
N ALA A 8 -17.87 -16.14 -6.97
CA ALA A 8 -18.72 -16.12 -8.17
C ALA A 8 -18.11 -15.34 -9.33
N THR A 9 -17.39 -14.25 -9.04
CA THR A 9 -16.76 -13.39 -10.08
C THR A 9 -15.44 -13.99 -10.58
N PHE A 10 -14.64 -14.56 -9.70
CA PHE A 10 -13.31 -15.08 -9.98
C PHE A 10 -13.28 -16.61 -9.81
N VAL A 11 -14.06 -17.28 -10.63
CA VAL A 11 -14.21 -18.75 -10.58
C VAL A 11 -12.88 -19.44 -10.91
N ASP A 12 -12.20 -18.98 -11.95
CA ASP A 12 -10.97 -19.56 -12.44
C ASP A 12 -9.91 -18.51 -12.78
N GLU A 13 -8.75 -18.97 -13.23
CA GLU A 13 -7.62 -18.12 -13.60
C GLU A 13 -7.93 -17.32 -14.88
N GLU A 14 -8.75 -17.87 -15.79
CA GLU A 14 -9.14 -17.21 -17.03
C GLU A 14 -10.03 -16.00 -16.76
N ALA A 15 -10.99 -16.12 -15.86
CA ALA A 15 -11.83 -15.00 -15.42
C ALA A 15 -10.98 -13.88 -14.77
N CYS A 16 -9.95 -14.24 -14.01
CA CYS A 16 -9.02 -13.28 -13.43
C CYS A 16 -8.21 -12.52 -14.50
N ARG A 17 -7.72 -13.24 -15.52
CA ARG A 17 -6.96 -12.65 -16.63
C ARG A 17 -7.82 -11.72 -17.46
N SER A 18 -9.01 -12.15 -17.83
CA SER A 18 -9.98 -11.36 -18.59
C SER A 18 -10.35 -10.08 -17.84
N TYR A 19 -10.63 -10.19 -16.55
CA TYR A 19 -10.94 -9.06 -15.70
C TYR A 19 -9.76 -8.07 -15.65
N LEU A 20 -8.53 -8.56 -15.45
CA LEU A 20 -7.35 -7.71 -15.38
C LEU A 20 -7.11 -6.96 -16.70
N VAL A 21 -7.26 -7.64 -17.85
CA VAL A 21 -7.12 -7.04 -19.18
C VAL A 21 -8.17 -5.96 -19.40
N ALA A 22 -9.44 -6.25 -19.12
CA ALA A 22 -10.54 -5.30 -19.27
C ALA A 22 -10.36 -4.07 -18.39
N ARG A 23 -9.86 -4.27 -17.16
CA ARG A 23 -9.62 -3.16 -16.21
C ARG A 23 -8.42 -2.32 -16.60
N ARG A 24 -7.36 -2.96 -17.10
CA ARG A 24 -6.13 -2.30 -17.50
C ARG A 24 -6.27 -1.51 -18.80
N TRP A 25 -6.99 -2.05 -19.74
CA TRP A 25 -7.15 -1.49 -21.08
C TRP A 25 -8.62 -1.41 -21.50
N PRO A 26 -9.39 -0.49 -20.91
CA PRO A 26 -10.82 -0.38 -21.21
C PRO A 26 -11.09 0.03 -22.67
N ASN A 27 -10.15 0.73 -23.30
CA ASN A 27 -10.25 1.22 -24.68
C ASN A 27 -9.44 0.37 -25.68
N GLY A 28 -9.05 -0.85 -25.30
CA GLY A 28 -8.21 -1.72 -26.12
C GLY A 28 -6.76 -1.77 -25.65
N VAL A 29 -6.11 -2.89 -25.93
CA VAL A 29 -4.75 -3.17 -25.46
C VAL A 29 -3.75 -2.19 -26.07
N CYS A 30 -2.94 -1.56 -25.24
CA CYS A 30 -1.83 -0.70 -25.65
C CYS A 30 -0.51 -1.14 -25.01
N CYS A 31 0.59 -0.82 -25.64
CA CYS A 31 1.92 -1.16 -25.17
C CYS A 31 2.24 -0.41 -23.87
N PRO A 32 2.63 -1.11 -22.79
CA PRO A 32 2.95 -0.46 -21.50
C PRO A 32 4.24 0.37 -21.55
N ARG A 33 5.08 0.22 -22.58
CA ARG A 33 6.34 0.93 -22.73
C ARG A 33 6.21 2.23 -23.52
N CYS A 34 5.50 2.21 -24.65
CA CYS A 34 5.39 3.37 -25.55
C CYS A 34 3.97 3.91 -25.73
N GLY A 35 2.95 3.27 -25.15
CA GLY A 35 1.56 3.67 -25.27
C GLY A 35 0.90 3.38 -26.63
N ASN A 36 1.62 2.78 -27.62
CA ASN A 36 1.08 2.53 -28.94
C ASN A 36 -0.05 1.50 -28.89
N ALA A 37 -1.14 1.79 -29.59
CA ALA A 37 -2.29 0.90 -29.74
C ALA A 37 -2.09 -0.18 -30.81
N LYS A 38 -1.09 -0.04 -31.70
CA LYS A 38 -0.77 -1.07 -32.70
C LYS A 38 0.00 -2.21 -32.05
N VAL A 39 -0.74 -3.20 -31.58
CA VAL A 39 -0.22 -4.40 -30.93
C VAL A 39 -0.86 -5.64 -31.54
N TYR A 40 -0.08 -6.69 -31.69
CA TYR A 40 -0.52 -7.99 -32.24
C TYR A 40 -0.67 -8.99 -31.10
N ALA A 41 -1.83 -9.64 -31.02
CA ALA A 41 -2.06 -10.74 -30.08
C ALA A 41 -1.26 -11.97 -30.52
N LEU A 42 -0.59 -12.62 -29.58
CA LEU A 42 0.14 -13.85 -29.81
C LEU A 42 -0.74 -15.07 -29.50
N ALA A 43 -0.48 -16.20 -30.20
CA ALA A 43 -1.23 -17.45 -30.04
C ALA A 43 -1.18 -18.03 -28.60
N SER A 44 -0.18 -17.64 -27.80
CA SER A 44 -0.02 -18.07 -26.40
C SER A 44 -1.07 -17.50 -25.42
N GLY A 45 -2.02 -16.69 -25.89
CA GLY A 45 -3.05 -16.04 -25.08
C GLY A 45 -2.49 -15.00 -24.08
N TYR A 46 -3.18 -13.89 -23.93
CA TYR A 46 -2.79 -12.81 -23.00
C TYR A 46 -1.35 -12.27 -23.13
N HIS A 47 -0.76 -12.48 -24.31
CA HIS A 47 0.52 -11.92 -24.72
C HIS A 47 0.37 -11.12 -26.00
N TRP A 48 1.07 -10.00 -26.07
CA TRP A 48 1.02 -9.11 -27.23
C TRP A 48 2.42 -8.68 -27.62
N GLN A 49 2.57 -8.30 -28.89
CA GLN A 49 3.79 -7.73 -29.42
C GLN A 49 3.50 -6.34 -29.95
N CYS A 50 4.30 -5.36 -29.52
CA CYS A 50 4.22 -3.99 -30.00
C CYS A 50 5.01 -3.82 -31.28
N GLU A 51 4.40 -3.19 -32.30
CA GLU A 51 5.05 -2.91 -33.58
C GLU A 51 6.12 -1.80 -33.46
N ALA A 52 5.82 -0.76 -32.67
CA ALA A 52 6.62 0.47 -32.64
C ALA A 52 7.85 0.43 -31.74
N CYS A 53 7.95 -0.53 -30.82
CA CYS A 53 8.97 -0.48 -29.76
C CYS A 53 10.38 -0.83 -30.20
N GLN A 54 10.63 -1.54 -31.28
CA GLN A 54 11.97 -1.86 -31.84
C GLN A 54 11.87 -2.73 -33.09
N VAL A 55 13.00 -2.91 -33.79
CA VAL A 55 13.11 -3.75 -34.99
C VAL A 55 12.58 -5.18 -34.81
N ASN A 56 12.67 -5.73 -33.55
CA ASN A 56 12.16 -7.08 -33.22
C ASN A 56 10.84 -7.06 -32.43
N GLY A 57 10.22 -5.89 -32.22
CA GLY A 57 9.03 -5.74 -31.42
C GLY A 57 9.24 -6.01 -29.92
N TYR A 58 8.48 -5.34 -29.08
CA TYR A 58 8.47 -5.59 -27.63
C TYR A 58 7.31 -6.51 -27.27
N ARG A 59 7.62 -7.67 -26.71
CA ARG A 59 6.60 -8.62 -26.23
C ARG A 59 6.27 -8.35 -24.77
N PHE A 60 5.00 -8.35 -24.46
CA PHE A 60 4.51 -8.13 -23.11
C PHE A 60 3.28 -8.99 -22.81
N SER A 61 3.05 -9.26 -21.55
CA SER A 61 1.88 -9.97 -21.06
C SER A 61 0.90 -9.04 -20.36
N HIS A 62 -0.28 -9.55 -20.03
CA HIS A 62 -1.29 -8.83 -19.24
C HIS A 62 -0.78 -8.38 -17.86
N ILE A 63 0.25 -9.01 -17.30
CA ILE A 63 0.84 -8.68 -15.99
C ILE A 63 2.09 -7.80 -16.09
N ALA A 64 2.65 -7.59 -17.26
CA ALA A 64 3.89 -6.80 -17.45
C ALA A 64 3.71 -5.36 -16.94
N GLY A 65 4.64 -4.85 -16.12
CA GLY A 65 4.57 -3.52 -15.51
C GLY A 65 3.50 -3.38 -14.42
N THR A 66 2.97 -4.48 -13.89
CA THR A 66 2.05 -4.48 -12.74
C THR A 66 2.71 -5.11 -11.51
N ILE A 67 2.05 -5.03 -10.36
CA ILE A 67 2.52 -5.72 -9.13
C ILE A 67 2.58 -7.24 -9.28
N PHE A 68 1.91 -7.79 -10.28
CA PHE A 68 1.87 -9.21 -10.59
C PHE A 68 3.02 -9.66 -11.50
N GLU A 69 3.86 -8.74 -11.97
CA GLU A 69 5.00 -9.08 -12.82
C GLU A 69 5.96 -10.03 -12.11
N ASN A 70 6.49 -11.00 -12.87
CA ASN A 70 7.41 -12.03 -12.38
C ASN A 70 6.86 -12.85 -11.20
N THR A 71 5.55 -13.09 -11.15
CA THR A 71 4.95 -13.93 -10.13
C THR A 71 4.86 -15.38 -10.58
N ASN A 72 5.16 -16.30 -9.65
CA ASN A 72 4.92 -17.73 -9.82
C ASN A 72 3.55 -18.15 -9.24
N LYS A 73 2.79 -17.19 -8.70
CA LYS A 73 1.48 -17.44 -8.10
C LYS A 73 0.36 -17.08 -9.07
N PRO A 74 -0.73 -17.90 -9.14
CA PRO A 74 -1.88 -17.59 -9.96
C PRO A 74 -2.50 -16.23 -9.60
N LEU A 75 -3.09 -15.54 -10.58
CA LEU A 75 -3.78 -14.28 -10.35
C LEU A 75 -4.94 -14.43 -9.38
N ARG A 76 -5.62 -15.57 -9.39
CA ARG A 76 -6.72 -15.85 -8.46
C ARG A 76 -6.25 -15.81 -7.00
N GLU A 77 -5.05 -16.32 -6.69
CA GLU A 77 -4.47 -16.22 -5.35
C GLU A 77 -4.17 -14.75 -5.00
N TRP A 78 -3.62 -13.97 -5.93
CA TRP A 78 -3.37 -12.54 -5.75
C TRP A 78 -4.66 -11.76 -5.47
N PHE A 79 -5.71 -12.02 -6.24
CA PHE A 79 -6.99 -11.34 -6.07
C PHE A 79 -7.63 -11.70 -4.71
N ARG A 80 -7.53 -12.97 -4.30
CA ARG A 80 -8.01 -13.42 -2.98
C ARG A 80 -7.24 -12.75 -1.85
N VAL A 81 -5.92 -12.67 -1.94
CA VAL A 81 -5.07 -11.94 -0.98
C VAL A 81 -5.46 -10.47 -0.90
N THR A 82 -5.62 -9.83 -2.06
CA THR A 82 -6.04 -8.42 -2.13
C THR A 82 -7.41 -8.22 -1.48
N HIS A 83 -8.37 -9.08 -1.79
CA HIS A 83 -9.71 -9.04 -1.17
C HIS A 83 -9.65 -9.17 0.35
N LEU A 84 -8.89 -10.13 0.88
CA LEU A 84 -8.70 -10.32 2.32
C LEU A 84 -8.04 -9.10 2.98
N MET A 85 -7.04 -8.50 2.34
CA MET A 85 -6.37 -7.31 2.87
C MET A 85 -7.30 -6.09 2.93
N LEU A 86 -8.11 -5.88 1.89
CA LEU A 86 -9.01 -4.73 1.79
C LEU A 86 -10.26 -4.87 2.67
N THR A 87 -10.74 -6.09 2.90
CA THR A 87 -11.93 -6.32 3.74
C THR A 87 -11.64 -6.43 5.23
N SER A 88 -10.38 -6.63 5.61
CA SER A 88 -9.98 -6.76 7.01
C SER A 88 -9.92 -5.39 7.68
N LYS A 89 -10.84 -5.10 8.60
CA LYS A 89 -10.96 -3.80 9.31
C LYS A 89 -9.67 -3.31 9.96
N LYS A 90 -8.88 -4.20 10.53
CA LYS A 90 -7.61 -3.90 11.22
C LYS A 90 -6.38 -4.29 10.39
N GLY A 91 -6.57 -4.61 9.11
CA GLY A 91 -5.54 -5.22 8.28
C GLY A 91 -5.28 -6.67 8.62
N ILE A 92 -4.39 -7.29 7.87
CA ILE A 92 -4.02 -8.71 8.03
C ILE A 92 -2.50 -8.84 8.09
N SER A 93 -1.99 -9.70 8.98
CA SER A 93 -0.57 -10.00 9.04
C SER A 93 -0.18 -11.02 7.96
N ALA A 94 1.08 -10.96 7.49
CA ALA A 94 1.56 -11.92 6.50
C ALA A 94 1.54 -13.38 7.03
N LEU A 95 1.73 -13.57 8.34
CA LEU A 95 1.64 -14.91 8.96
C LEU A 95 0.21 -15.44 8.95
N GLN A 96 -0.77 -14.57 9.26
CA GLN A 96 -2.18 -14.95 9.19
C GLN A 96 -2.58 -15.27 7.75
N LEU A 97 -2.13 -14.47 6.79
CA LEU A 97 -2.37 -14.69 5.38
C LEU A 97 -1.75 -16.02 4.89
N GLN A 98 -0.51 -16.32 5.29
CA GLN A 98 0.13 -17.61 5.00
C GLN A 98 -0.74 -18.78 5.44
N ARG A 99 -1.25 -18.74 6.67
CA ARG A 99 -2.11 -19.80 7.24
C ARG A 99 -3.45 -19.91 6.52
N MET A 100 -4.10 -18.78 6.23
CA MET A 100 -5.40 -18.77 5.56
C MET A 100 -5.33 -19.23 4.10
N MET A 101 -4.26 -18.89 3.40
CA MET A 101 -4.06 -19.25 2.00
C MET A 101 -3.35 -20.60 1.81
N GLY A 102 -2.80 -21.18 2.87
CA GLY A 102 -2.02 -22.41 2.79
C GLY A 102 -0.68 -22.26 2.07
N PHE A 103 -0.07 -21.06 2.10
CA PHE A 103 1.23 -20.88 1.46
C PHE A 103 2.32 -21.62 2.20
N GLY A 104 3.13 -22.40 1.48
CA GLY A 104 4.25 -23.15 2.05
C GLY A 104 5.36 -22.27 2.65
N SER A 105 5.47 -21.01 2.20
CA SER A 105 6.49 -20.07 2.67
C SER A 105 5.90 -18.77 3.19
N TYR A 106 6.37 -18.34 4.36
CA TYR A 106 6.08 -17.00 4.91
C TYR A 106 6.56 -15.88 3.97
N SER A 107 7.72 -16.07 3.33
CA SER A 107 8.30 -15.09 2.42
C SER A 107 7.35 -14.76 1.26
N THR A 108 6.62 -15.75 0.73
CA THR A 108 5.62 -15.55 -0.32
C THR A 108 4.49 -14.63 0.16
N ALA A 109 3.88 -14.94 1.30
CA ALA A 109 2.81 -14.10 1.88
C ALA A 109 3.31 -12.68 2.19
N HIS A 110 4.49 -12.56 2.76
CA HIS A 110 5.11 -11.27 3.10
C HIS A 110 5.36 -10.42 1.84
N SER A 111 5.96 -11.00 0.80
CA SER A 111 6.23 -10.33 -0.47
C SER A 111 4.93 -9.87 -1.15
N MET A 112 3.89 -10.71 -1.18
CA MET A 112 2.57 -10.34 -1.71
C MET A 112 1.96 -9.17 -0.95
N CYS A 113 1.96 -9.21 0.39
CA CYS A 113 1.47 -8.11 1.21
C CYS A 113 2.20 -6.79 0.92
N HIS A 114 3.53 -6.83 0.77
CA HIS A 114 4.32 -5.62 0.49
C HIS A 114 4.05 -5.06 -0.90
N LYS A 115 3.99 -5.89 -1.92
CA LYS A 115 3.64 -5.45 -3.28
C LYS A 115 2.24 -4.81 -3.33
N ILE A 116 1.24 -5.41 -2.67
CA ILE A 116 -0.11 -4.85 -2.61
C ILE A 116 -0.12 -3.50 -1.87
N ARG A 117 0.54 -3.41 -0.71
CA ARG A 117 0.63 -2.14 0.04
C ARG A 117 1.32 -1.05 -0.78
N ALA A 118 2.39 -1.39 -1.50
CA ALA A 118 3.08 -0.44 -2.37
C ALA A 118 2.17 0.08 -3.50
N ALA A 119 1.31 -0.78 -4.04
CA ALA A 119 0.35 -0.38 -5.06
C ALA A 119 -0.82 0.48 -4.54
N LEU A 120 -1.07 0.44 -3.23
CA LEU A 120 -2.11 1.24 -2.58
C LEU A 120 -1.61 2.60 -2.09
N ILE A 121 -0.31 2.90 -2.26
CA ILE A 121 0.23 4.22 -1.95
C ILE A 121 -0.32 5.20 -2.99
N GLU A 122 -1.16 6.11 -2.52
CA GLU A 122 -1.66 7.19 -3.36
C GLU A 122 -0.53 8.20 -3.65
N PRO A 123 -0.49 8.78 -4.86
CA PRO A 123 0.39 9.91 -5.13
C PRO A 123 0.06 11.04 -4.14
N GLU A 124 1.08 11.80 -3.74
CA GLU A 124 0.93 12.90 -2.78
C GLU A 124 -0.18 13.86 -3.22
N THR A 125 -1.36 13.69 -2.65
CA THR A 125 -2.47 14.61 -2.82
C THR A 125 -2.34 15.72 -1.80
N LYS A 126 -2.40 16.97 -2.23
CA LYS A 126 -2.47 18.11 -1.31
C LYS A 126 -3.83 18.05 -0.61
N LEU A 127 -3.78 17.96 0.72
CA LEU A 127 -4.99 18.03 1.53
C LEU A 127 -5.54 19.45 1.49
N GLY A 128 -6.85 19.59 1.31
CA GLY A 128 -7.56 20.87 1.33
C GLY A 128 -8.53 20.95 2.51
N GLY A 129 -9.02 22.15 2.84
CA GLY A 129 -9.98 22.32 3.92
C GLY A 129 -9.40 22.21 5.32
N ILE A 130 -10.14 21.60 6.24
CA ILE A 130 -9.73 21.40 7.63
C ILE A 130 -8.88 20.13 7.71
N VAL A 131 -7.60 20.27 8.05
CA VAL A 131 -6.64 19.17 8.18
C VAL A 131 -6.39 18.90 9.66
N GLU A 132 -6.64 17.67 10.09
CA GLU A 132 -6.33 17.20 11.44
C GLU A 132 -4.96 16.53 11.44
N PHE A 133 -4.15 16.88 12.45
CA PHE A 133 -2.84 16.28 12.71
C PHE A 133 -2.90 15.47 13.98
N ASP A 134 -2.48 14.21 13.93
CA ASP A 134 -2.26 13.38 15.11
C ASP A 134 -0.83 12.83 15.13
N GLU A 135 -0.27 12.74 16.32
CA GLU A 135 1.08 12.22 16.56
C GLU A 135 1.01 10.87 17.25
N THR A 136 1.61 9.86 16.65
CA THR A 136 1.71 8.52 17.22
C THR A 136 3.16 8.16 17.52
N PHE A 137 3.40 7.70 18.74
CA PHE A 137 4.71 7.23 19.17
C PHE A 137 4.88 5.74 18.86
N VAL A 138 5.71 5.42 17.86
CA VAL A 138 6.01 4.04 17.45
C VAL A 138 7.31 3.56 18.08
N GLY A 139 7.25 2.46 18.83
CA GLY A 139 8.43 1.86 19.46
C GLY A 139 8.07 0.91 20.60
N GLY A 140 9.02 0.06 20.97
CA GLY A 140 8.88 -0.88 22.08
C GLY A 140 8.76 -0.17 23.43
N LYS A 141 8.16 -0.84 24.41
CA LYS A 141 8.11 -0.34 25.81
C LYS A 141 9.53 -0.29 26.38
N ALA A 142 9.91 0.83 27.01
CA ALA A 142 11.24 1.01 27.62
C ALA A 142 11.58 -0.10 28.62
N LYS A 143 10.58 -0.65 29.34
CA LYS A 143 10.76 -1.78 30.27
C LYS A 143 11.24 -3.08 29.60
N ASN A 144 11.02 -3.23 28.29
CA ASN A 144 11.42 -4.41 27.51
C ASN A 144 12.85 -4.28 26.93
N ARG A 145 13.52 -3.14 27.12
CA ARG A 145 14.92 -2.96 26.73
C ARG A 145 15.83 -3.62 27.74
N HIS A 146 16.98 -4.09 27.28
CA HIS A 146 18.03 -4.57 28.18
C HIS A 146 18.42 -3.47 29.19
N TRP A 147 18.73 -3.85 30.42
CA TRP A 147 18.95 -2.91 31.54
C TRP A 147 19.97 -1.81 31.21
N ASN A 148 21.06 -2.14 30.52
CA ASN A 148 22.12 -1.20 30.13
C ASN A 148 21.70 -0.20 29.03
N LYS A 149 20.56 -0.42 28.37
CA LYS A 149 19.96 0.47 27.33
C LYS A 149 18.73 1.22 27.83
N ARG A 150 18.48 1.21 29.14
CA ARG A 150 17.40 1.97 29.76
C ARG A 150 17.92 3.33 30.18
N ASP A 151 17.33 4.38 29.64
CA ASP A 151 17.72 5.78 29.91
C ASP A 151 17.23 6.23 31.26
N GLY A 152 17.35 5.52 32.34
CA GLY A 152 17.14 5.90 33.74
C GLY A 152 16.01 6.86 34.12
N LYS A 153 15.19 7.32 33.18
CA LYS A 153 14.12 8.29 33.38
C LYS A 153 12.79 7.59 33.65
N PRO A 154 12.18 7.74 34.80
CA PRO A 154 10.85 7.22 35.09
C PRO A 154 9.80 8.02 34.31
N GLY A 155 8.90 7.34 33.63
CA GLY A 155 7.73 7.96 32.99
C GLY A 155 7.41 7.47 31.59
N PRO A 156 6.27 7.84 31.00
CA PRO A 156 5.90 7.54 29.62
C PRO A 156 6.69 8.44 28.67
N THR A 157 8.01 8.34 28.74
CA THR A 157 8.90 9.19 27.94
C THR A 157 8.96 8.67 26.52
N ALA A 158 8.77 9.57 25.57
CA ALA A 158 8.96 9.35 24.14
C ALA A 158 10.42 9.05 23.76
N SER A 159 11.32 8.96 24.74
CA SER A 159 12.73 8.67 24.56
C SER A 159 12.92 7.35 23.82
N GLY A 160 13.51 7.42 22.64
CA GLY A 160 13.77 6.28 21.77
C GLY A 160 12.58 5.71 21.01
N LYS A 161 11.46 6.43 20.95
CA LYS A 161 10.35 6.16 20.05
C LYS A 161 10.40 7.09 18.84
N VAL A 162 10.07 6.56 17.69
CA VAL A 162 9.91 7.36 16.46
C VAL A 162 8.53 7.98 16.48
N ILE A 163 8.46 9.28 16.25
CA ILE A 163 7.20 9.99 16.10
C ILE A 163 6.71 9.77 14.67
N GLY A 164 5.58 9.07 14.53
CA GLY A 164 4.83 9.00 13.28
C GLY A 164 3.76 10.09 13.30
N SER A 165 3.74 10.97 12.30
CA SER A 165 2.64 11.91 12.11
C SER A 165 1.62 11.34 11.14
N TRP A 166 0.34 11.44 11.49
CA TRP A 166 -0.75 11.15 10.59
C TRP A 166 -1.45 12.46 10.21
N ARG A 167 -1.81 12.56 8.93
CA ARG A 167 -2.49 13.73 8.37
C ARG A 167 -3.76 13.24 7.68
N GLY A 168 -4.91 13.74 8.09
CA GLY A 168 -6.20 13.40 7.52
C GLY A 168 -7.02 14.63 7.22
N GLU A 169 -7.88 14.54 6.21
CA GLU A 169 -8.88 15.55 5.87
C GLU A 169 -10.23 15.12 6.42
N THR A 170 -10.91 16.02 7.14
CA THR A 170 -12.27 15.77 7.65
C THR A 170 -13.29 16.13 6.58
N GLN A 171 -13.95 15.12 6.02
CA GLN A 171 -15.17 15.34 5.22
C GLN A 171 -16.39 15.45 6.15
N GLY A 172 -16.97 16.63 6.21
CA GLY A 172 -18.29 16.85 6.80
C GLY A 172 -18.27 17.44 8.21
N GLN A 173 -18.79 18.62 8.25
CA GLN A 173 -19.14 19.40 9.43
C GLN A 173 -20.05 18.59 10.36
N ARG A 174 -19.53 18.16 11.50
CA ARG A 174 -20.33 17.90 12.70
C ARG A 174 -19.92 18.91 13.74
N ASP A 175 -20.80 19.85 14.00
CA ASP A 175 -20.66 20.80 15.10
C ASP A 175 -20.54 20.03 16.42
N ARG A 176 -19.30 19.84 16.88
CA ARG A 176 -19.00 19.46 18.26
C ARG A 176 -18.44 20.69 18.97
N PRO A 177 -18.96 21.04 20.17
CA PRO A 177 -18.47 22.19 20.91
C PRO A 177 -16.98 22.03 21.19
N ARG A 178 -16.21 23.06 20.86
CA ARG A 178 -14.78 23.18 21.11
C ARG A 178 -14.48 22.93 22.59
N ARG A 179 -13.91 21.78 22.91
CA ARG A 179 -13.23 21.58 24.17
C ARG A 179 -11.94 22.41 24.14
N GLN A 180 -11.83 23.41 25.00
CA GLN A 180 -10.63 24.26 25.10
C GLN A 180 -9.40 23.39 25.31
N GLN A 181 -8.53 23.36 24.33
CA GLN A 181 -7.25 22.68 24.41
C GLN A 181 -6.30 23.54 25.25
N ARG A 182 -5.72 22.96 26.28
CA ARG A 182 -4.61 23.58 27.02
C ARG A 182 -3.42 23.77 26.08
N PRO A 183 -2.78 24.95 26.06
CA PRO A 183 -1.62 25.18 25.18
C PRO A 183 -0.47 24.26 25.61
N LEU A 184 0.08 23.54 24.62
CA LEU A 184 1.25 22.69 24.80
C LEU A 184 2.46 23.57 25.21
N ARG A 185 3.00 23.35 26.41
CA ARG A 185 4.14 24.08 26.97
C ARG A 185 5.47 23.92 26.23
N ASN A 186 5.53 23.20 25.13
CA ASN A 186 6.77 22.87 24.41
C ASN A 186 6.94 23.51 23.03
N ALA A 187 6.03 24.39 22.59
CA ALA A 187 6.18 25.07 21.29
C ALA A 187 7.35 26.10 21.28
N ALA A 188 7.79 26.55 22.45
CA ALA A 188 8.87 27.54 22.56
C ALA A 188 10.27 26.96 22.31
N LYS A 189 10.48 25.64 22.50
CA LYS A 189 11.82 25.02 22.29
C LYS A 189 12.16 24.67 20.86
N LEU A 190 11.18 24.61 19.97
CA LEU A 190 11.42 24.33 18.55
C LEU A 190 11.78 25.58 17.73
N ARG A 191 11.37 26.78 18.18
CA ARG A 191 11.77 28.04 17.51
C ARG A 191 13.20 28.47 17.81
N ALA A 192 13.78 28.09 18.93
CA ALA A 192 15.13 28.47 19.32
C ALA A 192 16.25 27.71 18.58
N ARG A 193 15.93 26.68 17.79
CA ARG A 193 16.91 25.90 17.01
C ARG A 193 17.04 26.32 15.54
N SER A 194 16.13 27.15 15.05
CA SER A 194 16.19 27.64 13.66
C SER A 194 17.07 28.89 13.50
N ASP A 195 17.40 29.61 14.59
CA ASP A 195 18.10 30.89 14.53
C ASP A 195 19.61 30.79 14.80
N LEU A 196 20.16 29.59 15.03
CA LEU A 196 21.59 29.38 15.28
C LEU A 196 22.40 28.87 14.08
N GLY A 197 21.85 28.97 12.88
CA GLY A 197 22.47 28.45 11.65
C GLY A 197 22.76 29.49 10.56
N LYS A 198 22.83 30.79 10.90
CA LYS A 198 23.29 31.83 9.98
C LYS A 198 24.19 32.80 10.72
N GLY A 199 25.46 32.54 10.69
CA GLY A 199 26.56 33.39 11.06
C GLY A 199 27.84 32.78 10.50
#